data_1f31aa751cee612e3d28a32ad5bbf063
#
_entry.id   1f31aa751cee612e3d28a32ad5bbf063
#
_cell.length_a   1.000
_cell.length_b   1.000
_cell.length_c   1.000
_cell.angle_alpha   90.00
_cell.angle_beta   90.00
_cell.angle_gamma   90.00
#
_symmetry.space_group_name_H-M   'P 1'
#
loop_
_entity.id
_entity.type
_entity.pdbx_description
1 polymer ?
#
loop_
_entity_poly.entity_id
_entity_poly.type
_entity_poly.pdbx_seq_one_letter_code
_entity_poly.pdbx_strand_id
1 'polypeptide(L)'
;YSVHTPLQGRKDLVEKYKKRAAQISGEEFGPLHDRKVRILQKHAVYAAMVEAMDEAVGKVLTALDKAGVADNTMVFFTSDNGGLSTSEGSPTSNLPLRGGKGWVYEGGIREPWIIRYPGVTKPGAVSSEMICSIDLLPTVASRVGFKFKHKVDGIDLTPALKGQKLNREALYWHYPHYSNQGGIPGGAIRMGDYKLFENYENGKVSLYNLKDDIGESKDLSSREPKRVKEMRNKLHGWYKAVDAKFLQPKGESTNPWRP
;
A
#
# COMPACT_ATOMS: atom_id res chain seq x y z
N TYR A 1 -13.49 9.80 -0.84
CA TYR A 1 -14.59 8.98 -1.39
C TYR A 1 -14.29 8.42 -2.77
N SER A 2 -13.62 9.15 -3.66
CA SER A 2 -13.10 8.58 -4.90
C SER A 2 -11.80 7.83 -4.59
N VAL A 3 -11.69 6.62 -5.03
CA VAL A 3 -12.46 5.88 -6.03
C VAL A 3 -13.22 4.69 -5.37
N HIS A 4 -13.72 4.85 -4.16
CA HIS A 4 -14.40 3.80 -3.39
C HIS A 4 -15.80 3.49 -3.98
N THR A 5 -16.30 2.28 -3.71
CA THR A 5 -17.68 1.89 -4.02
C THR A 5 -18.69 2.67 -3.15
N PRO A 6 -19.93 2.95 -3.67
CA PRO A 6 -20.44 2.60 -5.00
C PRO A 6 -19.80 3.43 -6.12
N LEU A 7 -19.47 2.76 -7.24
CA LEU A 7 -18.78 3.42 -8.36
C LEU A 7 -19.75 4.32 -9.12
N GLN A 8 -19.49 5.61 -9.11
CA GLN A 8 -20.30 6.62 -9.80
C GLN A 8 -19.39 7.65 -10.46
N GLY A 9 -19.34 7.64 -11.78
CA GLY A 9 -18.53 8.59 -12.57
C GLY A 9 -19.39 9.66 -13.27
N ARG A 10 -18.79 10.81 -13.54
CA ARG A 10 -19.39 11.83 -14.42
C ARG A 10 -19.69 11.22 -15.79
N LYS A 11 -20.86 11.51 -16.36
CA LYS A 11 -21.33 10.90 -17.60
C LYS A 11 -20.37 11.14 -18.78
N ASP A 12 -19.89 12.37 -18.94
CA ASP A 12 -18.92 12.75 -19.99
C ASP A 12 -17.63 11.94 -19.91
N LEU A 13 -17.06 11.77 -18.72
CA LEU A 13 -15.85 10.99 -18.49
C LEU A 13 -16.10 9.49 -18.67
N VAL A 14 -17.23 8.98 -18.23
CA VAL A 14 -17.60 7.57 -18.42
C VAL A 14 -17.68 7.24 -19.92
N GLU A 15 -18.32 8.09 -20.72
CA GLU A 15 -18.39 7.89 -22.18
C GLU A 15 -17.00 7.98 -22.84
N LYS A 16 -16.15 8.90 -22.41
CA LYS A 16 -14.75 8.98 -22.84
C LYS A 16 -14.03 7.65 -22.59
N TYR A 17 -14.15 7.09 -21.38
CA TYR A 17 -13.44 5.87 -21.01
C TYR A 17 -14.08 4.59 -21.56
N LYS A 18 -15.37 4.56 -21.83
CA LYS A 18 -16.00 3.46 -22.59
C LYS A 18 -15.37 3.33 -24.00
N LYS A 19 -15.18 4.45 -24.70
CA LYS A 19 -14.53 4.44 -26.03
C LYS A 19 -13.09 3.93 -25.96
N ARG A 20 -12.33 4.31 -24.93
CA ARG A 20 -10.97 3.79 -24.70
C ARG A 20 -10.97 2.31 -24.34
N ALA A 21 -11.86 1.89 -23.44
CA ALA A 21 -11.98 0.50 -23.02
C ALA A 21 -12.33 -0.46 -24.17
N ALA A 22 -13.13 -0.01 -25.12
CA ALA A 22 -13.49 -0.80 -26.33
C ALA A 22 -12.27 -1.11 -27.23
N GLN A 23 -11.18 -0.36 -27.12
CA GLN A 23 -9.94 -0.58 -27.88
C GLN A 23 -8.97 -1.53 -27.17
N ILE A 24 -9.26 -1.92 -25.92
CA ILE A 24 -8.41 -2.78 -25.11
C ILE A 24 -8.96 -4.20 -25.19
N SER A 25 -8.14 -5.13 -25.66
CA SER A 25 -8.45 -6.57 -25.74
C SER A 25 -7.57 -7.38 -24.77
N GLY A 26 -8.01 -8.56 -24.41
CA GLY A 26 -7.31 -9.49 -23.53
C GLY A 26 -8.19 -9.98 -22.38
N GLU A 27 -7.66 -10.93 -21.61
CA GLU A 27 -8.34 -11.42 -20.42
C GLU A 27 -8.38 -10.36 -19.32
N GLU A 28 -9.55 -10.13 -18.76
CA GLU A 28 -9.73 -9.13 -17.72
C GLU A 28 -9.31 -9.62 -16.34
N PHE A 29 -9.35 -10.93 -16.11
CA PHE A 29 -9.13 -11.54 -14.81
C PHE A 29 -8.17 -12.72 -14.89
N GLY A 30 -7.30 -12.82 -13.88
CA GLY A 30 -6.43 -13.98 -13.63
C GLY A 30 -6.69 -14.60 -12.26
N PRO A 31 -6.01 -15.70 -11.92
CA PRO A 31 -6.13 -16.36 -10.62
C PRO A 31 -5.31 -15.62 -9.54
N LEU A 32 -5.86 -15.57 -8.31
CA LEU A 32 -5.14 -15.20 -7.09
C LEU A 32 -5.68 -16.03 -5.93
N HIS A 33 -4.95 -17.06 -5.51
CA HIS A 33 -5.42 -18.07 -4.57
C HIS A 33 -6.76 -18.68 -5.04
N ASP A 34 -7.81 -18.63 -4.22
CA ASP A 34 -9.17 -19.09 -4.51
C ASP A 34 -10.04 -18.07 -5.24
N ARG A 35 -9.46 -16.91 -5.64
CA ARG A 35 -10.19 -15.78 -6.22
C ARG A 35 -9.72 -15.43 -7.62
N LYS A 36 -10.54 -14.63 -8.29
CA LYS A 36 -10.15 -13.93 -9.51
C LYS A 36 -9.69 -12.52 -9.15
N VAL A 37 -8.57 -12.10 -9.72
CA VAL A 37 -8.03 -10.74 -9.61
C VAL A 37 -8.09 -10.05 -10.96
N ARG A 38 -8.47 -8.79 -11.00
CA ARG A 38 -8.42 -8.03 -12.25
C ARG A 38 -6.97 -7.82 -12.68
N ILE A 39 -6.67 -8.20 -13.91
CA ILE A 39 -5.34 -8.07 -14.52
C ILE A 39 -5.30 -7.08 -15.69
N LEU A 40 -6.47 -6.70 -16.23
CA LEU A 40 -6.57 -5.74 -17.34
C LEU A 40 -7.33 -4.50 -16.90
N GLN A 41 -6.68 -3.32 -17.06
CA GLN A 41 -7.24 -2.04 -16.64
C GLN A 41 -8.15 -1.45 -17.74
N LYS A 42 -9.45 -1.76 -17.70
CA LYS A 42 -10.44 -1.27 -18.67
C LYS A 42 -11.81 -0.89 -18.09
N HIS A 43 -11.91 -0.69 -16.76
CA HIS A 43 -13.18 -0.34 -16.12
C HIS A 43 -13.48 1.15 -16.29
N ALA A 44 -14.38 1.48 -17.22
CA ALA A 44 -14.62 2.85 -17.66
C ALA A 44 -15.10 3.80 -16.53
N VAL A 45 -15.98 3.31 -15.63
CA VAL A 45 -16.48 4.13 -14.51
C VAL A 45 -15.36 4.44 -13.53
N TYR A 46 -14.54 3.45 -13.19
CA TYR A 46 -13.40 3.66 -12.29
C TYR A 46 -12.40 4.65 -12.86
N ALA A 47 -12.06 4.52 -14.15
CA ALA A 47 -11.17 5.47 -14.83
C ALA A 47 -11.74 6.89 -14.84
N ALA A 48 -13.05 7.05 -15.03
CA ALA A 48 -13.74 8.33 -14.94
C ALA A 48 -13.66 8.94 -13.52
N MET A 49 -13.75 8.12 -12.49
CA MET A 49 -13.61 8.58 -11.10
C MET A 49 -12.18 9.01 -10.79
N VAL A 50 -11.17 8.29 -11.32
CA VAL A 50 -9.75 8.67 -11.17
C VAL A 50 -9.48 10.01 -11.84
N GLU A 51 -9.96 10.25 -13.07
CA GLU A 51 -9.80 11.54 -13.74
C GLU A 51 -10.50 12.67 -12.99
N ALA A 52 -11.73 12.43 -12.49
CA ALA A 52 -12.44 13.42 -11.69
C ALA A 52 -11.71 13.78 -10.38
N MET A 53 -11.04 12.79 -9.76
CA MET A 53 -10.19 13.01 -8.61
C MET A 53 -8.96 13.86 -8.96
N ASP A 54 -8.30 13.56 -10.08
CA ASP A 54 -7.15 14.31 -10.57
C ASP A 54 -7.51 15.78 -10.86
N GLU A 55 -8.67 16.03 -11.52
CA GLU A 55 -9.19 17.38 -11.71
C GLU A 55 -9.45 18.11 -10.37
N ALA A 56 -9.93 17.40 -9.36
CA ALA A 56 -10.17 17.99 -8.04
C ALA A 56 -8.85 18.38 -7.35
N VAL A 57 -7.84 17.52 -7.44
CA VAL A 57 -6.47 17.83 -6.96
C VAL A 57 -5.92 19.06 -7.68
N GLY A 58 -6.06 19.13 -9.01
CA GLY A 58 -5.65 20.28 -9.80
C GLY A 58 -6.31 21.59 -9.36
N LYS A 59 -7.61 21.54 -9.01
CA LYS A 59 -8.33 22.72 -8.48
C LYS A 59 -7.77 23.16 -7.12
N VAL A 60 -7.45 22.22 -6.22
CA VAL A 60 -6.84 22.54 -4.92
C VAL A 60 -5.48 23.21 -5.11
N LEU A 61 -4.62 22.64 -5.95
CA LEU A 61 -3.30 23.23 -6.24
C LEU A 61 -3.42 24.64 -6.83
N THR A 62 -4.31 24.83 -7.79
CA THR A 62 -4.60 26.16 -8.37
C THR A 62 -5.11 27.15 -7.34
N ALA A 63 -5.92 26.70 -6.38
CA ALA A 63 -6.41 27.57 -5.32
C ALA A 63 -5.29 28.03 -4.37
N LEU A 64 -4.33 27.16 -4.05
CA LEU A 64 -3.15 27.51 -3.26
C LEU A 64 -2.30 28.55 -3.98
N ASP A 65 -2.09 28.39 -5.29
CA ASP A 65 -1.34 29.34 -6.11
C ASP A 65 -2.03 30.72 -6.15
N LYS A 66 -3.35 30.74 -6.42
CA LYS A 66 -4.15 31.98 -6.44
C LYS A 66 -4.19 32.70 -5.09
N ALA A 67 -4.15 31.94 -3.99
CA ALA A 67 -4.12 32.49 -2.65
C ALA A 67 -2.71 33.00 -2.23
N GLY A 68 -1.69 32.78 -3.05
CA GLY A 68 -0.30 33.17 -2.75
C GLY A 68 0.34 32.39 -1.59
N VAL A 69 -0.20 31.21 -1.24
CA VAL A 69 0.29 30.41 -0.10
C VAL A 69 0.99 29.13 -0.54
N ALA A 70 1.10 28.87 -1.83
CA ALA A 70 1.64 27.63 -2.37
C ALA A 70 3.08 27.35 -1.90
N ASP A 71 3.93 28.37 -1.79
CA ASP A 71 5.33 28.26 -1.35
C ASP A 71 5.48 28.10 0.17
N ASN A 72 4.40 28.24 0.91
CA ASN A 72 4.33 27.99 2.35
C ASN A 72 3.39 26.83 2.71
N THR A 73 3.05 25.97 1.74
CA THR A 73 2.14 24.83 1.94
C THR A 73 2.80 23.53 1.55
N MET A 74 2.90 22.59 2.48
CA MET A 74 3.23 21.19 2.18
C MET A 74 2.01 20.48 1.60
N VAL A 75 2.21 19.73 0.52
CA VAL A 75 1.16 18.93 -0.10
C VAL A 75 1.58 17.46 -0.08
N PHE A 76 0.72 16.60 0.44
CA PHE A 76 0.89 15.15 0.41
C PHE A 76 -0.27 14.54 -0.36
N PHE A 77 0.05 13.70 -1.35
CA PHE A 77 -0.93 12.89 -2.06
C PHE A 77 -0.55 11.43 -1.89
N THR A 78 -1.48 10.63 -1.38
CA THR A 78 -1.30 9.20 -1.17
C THR A 78 -2.65 8.49 -1.16
N SER A 79 -2.63 7.16 -1.10
CA SER A 79 -3.81 6.32 -0.85
C SER A 79 -3.68 5.61 0.49
N ASP A 80 -4.80 5.21 1.06
CA ASP A 80 -4.88 4.47 2.33
C ASP A 80 -4.56 2.98 2.15
N ASN A 81 -4.83 2.43 0.97
CA ASN A 81 -4.60 1.03 0.57
C ASN A 81 -4.66 0.88 -0.94
N GLY A 82 -4.28 -0.29 -1.44
CA GLY A 82 -4.31 -0.62 -2.86
C GLY A 82 -5.69 -0.65 -3.49
N GLY A 83 -5.71 -0.53 -4.79
CA GLY A 83 -6.94 -0.59 -5.57
C GLY A 83 -7.66 -1.93 -5.39
N LEU A 84 -8.99 -1.91 -5.40
CA LEU A 84 -9.84 -3.08 -5.22
C LEU A 84 -9.86 -3.96 -6.46
N SER A 85 -9.10 -5.05 -6.45
CA SER A 85 -8.88 -5.92 -7.60
C SER A 85 -9.58 -7.29 -7.52
N THR A 86 -10.12 -7.67 -6.35
CA THR A 86 -10.58 -9.04 -6.07
C THR A 86 -12.03 -9.16 -5.60
N SER A 87 -12.76 -8.06 -5.40
CA SER A 87 -14.17 -8.09 -4.95
C SER A 87 -14.93 -6.83 -5.38
N GLU A 88 -16.23 -6.78 -5.08
CA GLU A 88 -17.11 -5.62 -5.30
C GLU A 88 -17.04 -5.09 -6.74
N GLY A 89 -17.03 -6.03 -7.72
CA GLY A 89 -16.86 -5.72 -9.14
C GLY A 89 -15.42 -5.61 -9.62
N SER A 90 -14.44 -5.72 -8.72
CA SER A 90 -13.01 -5.68 -9.02
C SER A 90 -12.66 -4.58 -10.04
N PRO A 91 -12.85 -3.30 -9.69
CA PRO A 91 -12.85 -2.22 -10.68
C PRO A 91 -11.46 -1.85 -11.21
N THR A 92 -10.38 -2.31 -10.57
CA THR A 92 -9.02 -1.92 -10.96
C THR A 92 -8.02 -3.07 -10.90
N SER A 93 -6.89 -2.89 -11.55
CA SER A 93 -5.71 -3.77 -11.47
C SER A 93 -4.57 -3.01 -10.81
N ASN A 94 -3.79 -3.71 -9.98
CA ASN A 94 -2.58 -3.13 -9.35
C ASN A 94 -1.29 -3.65 -10.00
N LEU A 95 -1.37 -4.42 -11.09
CA LEU A 95 -0.19 -4.95 -11.76
C LEU A 95 0.84 -3.86 -12.09
N PRO A 96 2.13 -4.14 -11.93
CA PRO A 96 2.75 -5.44 -11.65
C PRO A 96 2.70 -5.90 -10.19
N LEU A 97 2.14 -5.11 -9.28
CA LEU A 97 2.02 -5.45 -7.86
C LEU A 97 0.94 -6.51 -7.64
N ARG A 98 1.22 -7.49 -6.80
CA ARG A 98 0.31 -8.61 -6.53
C ARG A 98 -0.84 -8.21 -5.62
N GLY A 99 -2.06 -8.66 -5.94
CA GLY A 99 -3.25 -8.46 -5.11
C GLY A 99 -3.79 -7.02 -5.18
N GLY A 100 -4.31 -6.55 -4.07
CA GLY A 100 -4.94 -5.25 -3.93
C GLY A 100 -5.50 -5.05 -2.54
N LYS A 101 -6.46 -4.15 -2.37
CA LYS A 101 -7.13 -3.91 -1.09
C LYS A 101 -7.48 -5.21 -0.37
N GLY A 102 -7.16 -5.27 0.92
CA GLY A 102 -7.39 -6.44 1.78
C GLY A 102 -6.29 -7.49 1.75
N TRP A 103 -5.26 -7.35 0.90
CA TRP A 103 -4.12 -8.25 0.83
C TRP A 103 -2.85 -7.59 1.37
N VAL A 104 -2.02 -8.38 2.06
CA VAL A 104 -0.70 -7.93 2.56
C VAL A 104 0.40 -8.04 1.48
N TYR A 105 0.04 -8.40 0.25
CA TYR A 105 0.93 -8.29 -0.91
C TYR A 105 1.12 -6.84 -1.34
N GLU A 106 2.16 -6.58 -2.14
CA GLU A 106 2.54 -5.21 -2.54
C GLU A 106 1.38 -4.43 -3.15
N GLY A 107 0.49 -5.08 -3.93
CA GLY A 107 -0.67 -4.42 -4.51
C GLY A 107 -1.73 -3.94 -3.52
N GLY A 108 -1.67 -4.41 -2.26
CA GLY A 108 -2.57 -3.96 -1.19
C GLY A 108 -1.97 -2.94 -0.23
N ILE A 109 -0.64 -2.87 -0.16
CA ILE A 109 0.07 -2.07 0.86
C ILE A 109 1.10 -1.09 0.29
N ARG A 110 1.45 -1.18 -0.99
CA ARG A 110 2.39 -0.27 -1.65
C ARG A 110 1.64 0.75 -2.48
N GLU A 111 1.52 1.94 -1.92
CA GLU A 111 0.70 3.02 -2.47
C GLU A 111 1.55 4.14 -3.06
N PRO A 112 0.99 4.93 -4.01
CA PRO A 112 1.66 6.11 -4.49
C PRO A 112 1.84 7.12 -3.36
N TRP A 113 3.03 7.73 -3.30
CA TRP A 113 3.32 8.88 -2.44
C TRP A 113 3.93 10.00 -3.27
N ILE A 114 3.25 11.13 -3.31
CA ILE A 114 3.74 12.34 -3.97
C ILE A 114 3.78 13.44 -2.92
N ILE A 115 4.95 14.04 -2.75
CA ILE A 115 5.17 15.05 -1.71
C ILE A 115 5.75 16.31 -2.35
N ARG A 116 5.06 17.42 -2.20
CA ARG A 116 5.57 18.76 -2.45
C ARG A 116 5.86 19.40 -1.09
N TYR A 117 7.14 19.69 -0.83
CA TYR A 117 7.59 20.38 0.36
C TYR A 117 8.50 21.55 -0.07
N PRO A 118 7.95 22.78 -0.18
CA PRO A 118 8.69 23.94 -0.67
C PRO A 118 10.00 24.16 0.09
N GLY A 119 11.08 24.41 -0.64
CA GLY A 119 12.42 24.56 -0.09
C GLY A 119 13.12 23.27 0.33
N VAL A 120 12.46 22.10 0.23
CA VAL A 120 13.02 20.79 0.60
C VAL A 120 13.04 19.82 -0.56
N THR A 121 11.86 19.56 -1.19
CA THR A 121 11.76 18.64 -2.34
C THR A 121 12.20 19.32 -3.63
N LYS A 122 12.93 18.57 -4.47
CA LYS A 122 13.25 19.00 -5.85
C LYS A 122 12.18 18.45 -6.81
N PRO A 123 11.74 19.23 -7.80
CA PRO A 123 10.83 18.74 -8.83
C PRO A 123 11.40 17.50 -9.53
N GLY A 124 10.55 16.47 -9.72
CA GLY A 124 10.93 15.23 -10.38
C GLY A 124 11.85 14.30 -9.57
N ALA A 125 12.18 14.63 -8.33
CA ALA A 125 12.96 13.73 -7.49
C ALA A 125 12.16 12.44 -7.16
N VAL A 126 12.85 11.30 -7.19
CA VAL A 126 12.30 9.99 -6.84
C VAL A 126 13.16 9.40 -5.71
N SER A 127 12.51 8.81 -4.72
CA SER A 127 13.17 8.11 -3.61
C SER A 127 12.70 6.66 -3.55
N SER A 128 13.62 5.73 -3.29
CA SER A 128 13.33 4.31 -3.04
C SER A 128 13.30 3.96 -1.55
N GLU A 129 13.39 4.96 -0.68
CA GLU A 129 13.36 4.76 0.77
C GLU A 129 12.01 4.13 1.22
N MET A 130 12.08 3.22 2.19
CA MET A 130 10.89 2.61 2.76
C MET A 130 10.15 3.61 3.65
N ILE A 131 8.97 4.01 3.23
CA ILE A 131 8.10 4.95 3.96
C ILE A 131 6.73 4.32 4.23
N CYS A 132 6.01 4.84 5.20
CA CYS A 132 4.68 4.36 5.57
C CYS A 132 3.79 5.54 6.00
N SER A 133 2.47 5.37 5.97
CA SER A 133 1.50 6.43 6.33
C SER A 133 1.69 7.00 7.74
N ILE A 134 2.21 6.20 8.68
CA ILE A 134 2.54 6.65 10.04
C ILE A 134 3.64 7.72 10.09
N ASP A 135 4.40 7.90 9.00
CA ASP A 135 5.50 8.88 8.91
C ASP A 135 5.02 10.30 8.62
N LEU A 136 3.77 10.45 8.17
CA LEU A 136 3.20 11.76 7.86
C LEU A 136 3.21 12.67 9.09
N LEU A 137 2.71 12.17 10.20
CA LEU A 137 2.61 12.96 11.44
C LEU A 137 3.97 13.45 11.95
N PRO A 138 5.01 12.63 12.14
CA PRO A 138 6.31 13.11 12.60
C PRO A 138 6.99 14.03 11.58
N THR A 139 6.77 13.85 10.28
CA THR A 139 7.30 14.74 9.23
C THR A 139 6.70 16.15 9.33
N VAL A 140 5.38 16.25 9.48
CA VAL A 140 4.69 17.54 9.67
C VAL A 140 5.10 18.18 11.00
N ALA A 141 5.12 17.40 12.08
CA ALA A 141 5.51 17.87 13.40
C ALA A 141 6.94 18.48 13.42
N SER A 142 7.87 17.80 12.77
CA SER A 142 9.25 18.30 12.59
C SER A 142 9.28 19.67 11.91
N ARG A 143 8.45 19.88 10.89
CA ARG A 143 8.37 21.16 10.14
C ARG A 143 7.88 22.30 11.01
N VAL A 144 6.92 22.07 11.89
CA VAL A 144 6.34 23.12 12.76
C VAL A 144 7.02 23.22 14.12
N GLY A 145 8.11 22.48 14.32
CA GLY A 145 8.87 22.49 15.58
C GLY A 145 8.14 21.82 16.75
N PHE A 146 7.12 20.98 16.47
CA PHE A 146 6.39 20.25 17.51
C PHE A 146 7.18 19.04 17.97
N LYS A 147 7.28 18.85 19.29
CA LYS A 147 7.94 17.69 19.92
C LYS A 147 6.91 16.82 20.65
N PHE A 148 6.89 15.55 20.31
CA PHE A 148 6.03 14.59 21.01
C PHE A 148 6.52 14.33 22.42
N LYS A 149 5.60 14.22 23.37
CA LYS A 149 5.89 13.83 24.77
C LYS A 149 6.00 12.31 24.95
N HIS A 150 5.61 11.55 23.95
CA HIS A 150 5.63 10.08 23.93
C HIS A 150 6.24 9.59 22.61
N LYS A 151 6.62 8.33 22.57
CA LYS A 151 7.13 7.67 21.36
C LYS A 151 6.02 7.57 20.31
N VAL A 152 6.35 7.86 19.07
CA VAL A 152 5.52 7.60 17.87
C VAL A 152 6.19 6.55 17.01
N ASP A 153 5.41 5.78 16.24
CA ASP A 153 5.93 4.67 15.43
C ASP A 153 6.53 5.14 14.09
N GLY A 154 6.07 6.28 13.58
CA GLY A 154 6.60 6.88 12.37
C GLY A 154 7.90 7.64 12.58
N ILE A 155 8.58 7.95 11.49
CA ILE A 155 9.82 8.74 11.47
C ILE A 155 9.65 9.97 10.58
N ASP A 156 10.47 11.01 10.81
CA ASP A 156 10.54 12.18 9.94
C ASP A 156 11.14 11.82 8.58
N LEU A 157 10.39 12.09 7.50
CA LEU A 157 10.81 11.84 6.12
C LEU A 157 11.71 12.91 5.53
N THR A 158 11.95 14.01 6.23
CA THR A 158 12.76 15.14 5.72
C THR A 158 14.13 14.70 5.16
N PRO A 159 14.87 13.74 5.76
CA PRO A 159 16.11 13.25 5.15
C PRO A 159 15.89 12.63 3.76
N ALA A 160 14.87 11.75 3.60
CA ALA A 160 14.57 11.14 2.31
C ALA A 160 14.13 12.19 1.27
N LEU A 161 13.37 13.20 1.68
CA LEU A 161 12.94 14.30 0.81
C LEU A 161 14.12 15.17 0.33
N LYS A 162 15.24 15.15 1.05
CA LYS A 162 16.52 15.77 0.67
C LYS A 162 17.47 14.82 -0.09
N GLY A 163 17.02 13.60 -0.41
CA GLY A 163 17.81 12.58 -1.09
C GLY A 163 18.80 11.84 -0.19
N GLN A 164 18.60 11.86 1.12
CA GLN A 164 19.39 11.13 2.11
C GLN A 164 18.69 9.83 2.50
N LYS A 165 19.43 8.88 3.05
CA LYS A 165 18.87 7.63 3.56
C LYS A 165 18.11 7.83 4.87
N LEU A 166 17.05 7.06 5.04
CA LEU A 166 16.34 6.94 6.31
C LEU A 166 17.00 5.89 7.22
N ASN A 167 17.00 6.14 8.51
CA ASN A 167 17.40 5.14 9.49
C ASN A 167 16.20 4.24 9.83
N ARG A 168 15.80 3.42 8.86
CA ARG A 168 14.71 2.45 9.01
C ARG A 168 15.18 1.07 8.63
N GLU A 169 15.19 0.15 9.59
CA GLU A 169 15.58 -1.23 9.37
C GLU A 169 14.46 -2.04 8.70
N ALA A 170 13.21 -1.85 9.16
CA ALA A 170 12.07 -2.65 8.68
C ALA A 170 10.75 -1.89 8.71
N LEU A 171 9.80 -2.38 7.94
CA LEU A 171 8.36 -2.11 8.05
C LEU A 171 7.63 -3.41 8.39
N TYR A 172 6.55 -3.30 9.18
CA TYR A 172 5.79 -4.44 9.67
C TYR A 172 4.30 -4.25 9.39
N TRP A 173 3.61 -5.35 9.10
CA TRP A 173 2.16 -5.41 8.94
C TRP A 173 1.61 -6.57 9.73
N HIS A 174 0.44 -6.37 10.34
CA HIS A 174 -0.29 -7.37 11.09
C HIS A 174 -1.77 -7.24 10.75
N TYR A 175 -2.31 -8.24 10.05
CA TYR A 175 -3.69 -8.26 9.58
C TYR A 175 -4.35 -9.59 9.93
N PRO A 176 -4.82 -9.76 11.19
CA PRO A 176 -5.41 -10.99 11.69
C PRO A 176 -6.92 -11.08 11.36
N HIS A 177 -7.30 -10.84 10.10
CA HIS A 177 -8.68 -10.76 9.69
C HIS A 177 -8.93 -11.48 8.37
N TYR A 178 -10.12 -12.07 8.26
CA TYR A 178 -10.72 -12.41 6.97
C TYR A 178 -11.52 -11.23 6.46
N SER A 179 -11.48 -10.98 5.18
CA SER A 179 -12.23 -9.89 4.54
C SER A 179 -12.92 -10.36 3.27
N ASN A 180 -13.97 -9.62 2.86
CA ASN A 180 -14.66 -9.86 1.60
C ASN A 180 -13.74 -9.62 0.38
N GLN A 181 -12.65 -8.87 0.53
CA GLN A 181 -11.63 -8.70 -0.50
C GLN A 181 -10.76 -9.94 -0.70
N GLY A 182 -10.84 -10.93 0.20
CA GLY A 182 -10.21 -12.24 0.05
C GLY A 182 -8.78 -12.33 0.55
N GLY A 183 -8.28 -11.32 1.24
CA GLY A 183 -6.96 -11.35 1.88
C GLY A 183 -6.85 -12.48 2.89
N ILE A 184 -5.68 -13.13 2.94
CA ILE A 184 -5.37 -14.18 3.90
C ILE A 184 -4.89 -13.50 5.19
N PRO A 185 -5.43 -13.90 6.38
CA PRO A 185 -4.92 -13.42 7.63
C PRO A 185 -3.42 -13.68 7.76
N GLY A 186 -2.65 -12.65 8.05
CA GLY A 186 -1.20 -12.80 8.09
C GLY A 186 -0.47 -11.58 8.58
N GLY A 187 0.83 -11.73 8.73
CA GLY A 187 1.74 -10.64 8.99
C GLY A 187 2.85 -10.59 7.96
N ALA A 188 3.45 -9.45 7.82
CA ALA A 188 4.60 -9.29 6.95
C ALA A 188 5.66 -8.39 7.58
N ILE A 189 6.89 -8.61 7.15
CA ILE A 189 8.02 -7.72 7.41
C ILE A 189 8.74 -7.44 6.10
N ARG A 190 9.06 -6.17 5.83
CA ARG A 190 9.94 -5.76 4.77
C ARG A 190 11.25 -5.24 5.35
N MET A 191 12.37 -5.78 4.89
CA MET A 191 13.72 -5.37 5.24
C MET A 191 14.52 -5.16 3.95
N GLY A 192 14.84 -3.91 3.64
CA GLY A 192 15.47 -3.56 2.37
C GLY A 192 14.64 -4.06 1.18
N ASP A 193 15.26 -4.88 0.34
CA ASP A 193 14.62 -5.45 -0.86
C ASP A 193 13.79 -6.71 -0.58
N TYR A 194 13.86 -7.27 0.62
CA TYR A 194 13.17 -8.52 0.95
C TYR A 194 11.91 -8.30 1.75
N LYS A 195 10.90 -9.11 1.44
CA LYS A 195 9.63 -9.17 2.17
C LYS A 195 9.32 -10.61 2.54
N LEU A 196 9.04 -10.84 3.81
CA LEU A 196 8.53 -12.11 4.31
C LEU A 196 7.06 -11.92 4.68
N PHE A 197 6.21 -12.83 4.20
CA PHE A 197 4.81 -12.97 4.60
C PHE A 197 4.63 -14.23 5.44
N GLU A 198 3.89 -14.15 6.53
CA GLU A 198 3.57 -15.26 7.42
C GLU A 198 2.05 -15.44 7.49
N ASN A 199 1.57 -16.63 7.07
CA ASN A 199 0.15 -16.98 7.07
C ASN A 199 -0.28 -17.41 8.47
N TYR A 200 -1.31 -16.80 9.05
CA TYR A 200 -1.82 -17.10 10.38
C TYR A 200 -2.74 -18.32 10.45
N GLU A 201 -3.15 -18.89 9.33
CA GLU A 201 -3.92 -20.14 9.33
C GLU A 201 -3.04 -21.36 9.66
N ASN A 202 -1.76 -21.31 9.25
CA ASN A 202 -0.90 -22.50 9.30
C ASN A 202 0.58 -22.22 9.64
N GLY A 203 0.97 -20.96 9.85
CA GLY A 203 2.33 -20.54 10.16
C GLY A 203 3.34 -20.68 9.02
N LYS A 204 2.88 -21.00 7.80
CA LYS A 204 3.77 -21.04 6.64
C LYS A 204 4.24 -19.65 6.27
N VAL A 205 5.47 -19.57 5.80
CA VAL A 205 6.08 -18.33 5.36
C VAL A 205 6.39 -18.37 3.87
N SER A 206 6.33 -17.21 3.23
CA SER A 206 6.85 -16.98 1.90
C SER A 206 7.83 -15.82 1.94
N LEU A 207 8.90 -15.88 1.16
CA LEU A 207 9.95 -14.86 1.07
C LEU A 207 10.11 -14.39 -0.37
N TYR A 208 10.10 -13.08 -0.57
CA TYR A 208 10.23 -12.46 -1.90
C TYR A 208 11.36 -11.44 -1.91
N ASN A 209 12.08 -11.34 -3.05
CA ASN A 209 12.99 -10.24 -3.34
C ASN A 209 12.27 -9.23 -4.24
N LEU A 210 11.77 -8.16 -3.66
CA LEU A 210 10.94 -7.16 -4.36
C LEU A 210 11.71 -6.34 -5.41
N LYS A 211 13.05 -6.34 -5.36
CA LYS A 211 13.89 -5.70 -6.38
C LYS A 211 13.81 -6.44 -7.71
N ASP A 212 13.83 -7.77 -7.66
CA ASP A 212 13.86 -8.63 -8.84
C ASP A 212 12.50 -9.23 -9.18
N ASP A 213 11.57 -9.24 -8.21
CA ASP A 213 10.24 -9.84 -8.29
C ASP A 213 9.20 -8.98 -7.52
N ILE A 214 8.91 -7.81 -8.07
CA ILE A 214 7.92 -6.88 -7.47
C ILE A 214 6.51 -7.47 -7.42
N GLY A 215 6.24 -8.47 -8.25
CA GLY A 215 4.96 -9.19 -8.33
C GLY A 215 4.83 -10.34 -7.34
N GLU A 216 5.82 -10.58 -6.47
CA GLU A 216 5.79 -11.61 -5.43
C GLU A 216 5.39 -12.99 -5.98
N SER A 217 5.99 -13.36 -7.13
CA SER A 217 5.68 -14.60 -7.86
C SER A 217 6.63 -15.76 -7.54
N LYS A 218 7.84 -15.46 -7.03
CA LYS A 218 8.92 -16.43 -6.79
C LYS A 218 9.21 -16.53 -5.30
N ASP A 219 8.63 -17.54 -4.65
CA ASP A 219 8.90 -17.80 -3.23
C ASP A 219 10.33 -18.34 -3.05
N LEU A 220 11.16 -17.62 -2.29
CA LEU A 220 12.54 -17.95 -1.97
C LEU A 220 12.69 -18.63 -0.60
N SER A 221 11.60 -18.89 0.12
CA SER A 221 11.65 -19.37 1.52
C SER A 221 12.44 -20.66 1.69
N SER A 222 12.35 -21.59 0.75
CA SER A 222 13.12 -22.84 0.76
C SER A 222 14.60 -22.65 0.38
N ARG A 223 14.93 -21.60 -0.39
CA ARG A 223 16.27 -21.32 -0.87
C ARG A 223 17.11 -20.47 0.08
N GLU A 224 16.44 -19.63 0.90
CA GLU A 224 17.09 -18.69 1.82
C GLU A 224 16.64 -18.90 3.29
N PRO A 225 16.80 -20.11 3.88
CA PRO A 225 16.29 -20.43 5.21
C PRO A 225 16.92 -19.57 6.33
N LYS A 226 18.16 -19.11 6.15
CA LYS A 226 18.82 -18.20 7.12
C LYS A 226 18.11 -16.84 7.17
N ARG A 227 17.79 -16.27 6.00
CA ARG A 227 17.05 -14.99 5.90
C ARG A 227 15.63 -15.14 6.43
N VAL A 228 14.95 -16.23 6.10
CA VAL A 228 13.63 -16.55 6.68
C VAL A 228 13.69 -16.53 8.20
N LYS A 229 14.66 -17.24 8.80
CA LYS A 229 14.82 -17.26 10.28
C LYS A 229 15.05 -15.87 10.86
N GLU A 230 15.93 -15.08 10.25
CA GLU A 230 16.25 -13.72 10.69
C GLU A 230 15.00 -12.84 10.66
N MET A 231 14.34 -12.73 9.50
CA MET A 231 13.19 -11.87 9.30
C MET A 231 11.99 -12.30 10.16
N ARG A 232 11.76 -13.62 10.29
CA ARG A 232 10.70 -14.17 11.14
C ARG A 232 10.94 -13.85 12.62
N ASN A 233 12.17 -13.98 13.10
CA ASN A 233 12.50 -13.62 14.48
C ASN A 233 12.25 -12.13 14.77
N LYS A 234 12.58 -11.24 13.84
CA LYS A 234 12.29 -9.81 13.95
C LYS A 234 10.79 -9.54 13.95
N LEU A 235 10.03 -10.19 13.05
CA LEU A 235 8.58 -10.07 12.98
C LEU A 235 7.93 -10.52 14.30
N HIS A 236 8.33 -11.68 14.85
CA HIS A 236 7.82 -12.18 16.13
C HIS A 236 8.23 -11.30 17.31
N GLY A 237 9.44 -10.72 17.27
CA GLY A 237 9.88 -9.72 18.26
C GLY A 237 8.99 -8.47 18.24
N TRP A 238 8.62 -8.02 17.05
CA TRP A 238 7.70 -6.89 16.89
C TRP A 238 6.28 -7.24 17.35
N TYR A 239 5.75 -8.44 17.04
CA TYR A 239 4.45 -8.87 17.57
C TYR A 239 4.37 -8.78 19.10
N LYS A 240 5.43 -9.22 19.78
CA LYS A 240 5.52 -9.12 21.25
C LYS A 240 5.57 -7.67 21.71
N ALA A 241 6.34 -6.84 21.05
CA ALA A 241 6.53 -5.43 21.42
C ALA A 241 5.24 -4.60 21.30
N VAL A 242 4.34 -4.95 20.38
CA VAL A 242 3.07 -4.25 20.16
C VAL A 242 1.85 -4.97 20.75
N ASP A 243 2.07 -6.06 21.50
CA ASP A 243 1.01 -6.92 22.06
C ASP A 243 -0.01 -7.36 20.98
N ALA A 244 0.50 -7.84 19.83
CA ALA A 244 -0.30 -8.19 18.68
C ALA A 244 -1.35 -9.27 19.01
N LYS A 245 -2.58 -9.04 18.60
CA LYS A 245 -3.71 -9.97 18.81
C LYS A 245 -3.92 -10.83 17.57
N PHE A 246 -4.01 -12.14 17.76
CA PHE A 246 -4.14 -13.12 16.67
C PHE A 246 -5.56 -13.66 16.57
N LEU A 247 -5.81 -14.43 15.52
CA LEU A 247 -7.08 -15.12 15.29
C LEU A 247 -7.53 -15.86 16.56
N GLN A 248 -8.82 -15.82 16.84
CA GLN A 248 -9.41 -16.57 17.94
C GLN A 248 -10.21 -17.76 17.39
N PRO A 249 -10.25 -18.91 18.10
CA PRO A 249 -11.12 -20.01 17.71
C PRO A 249 -12.58 -19.54 17.67
N LYS A 250 -13.36 -20.06 16.71
CA LYS A 250 -14.80 -19.85 16.65
C LYS A 250 -15.49 -21.20 16.83
N GLY A 251 -16.22 -21.37 17.92
CA GLY A 251 -16.89 -22.63 18.24
C GLY A 251 -15.90 -23.78 18.46
N GLU A 252 -16.17 -24.94 17.88
CA GLU A 252 -15.34 -26.16 17.98
C GLU A 252 -14.14 -26.17 17.00
N SER A 253 -13.84 -25.05 16.37
CA SER A 253 -12.71 -24.96 15.43
C SER A 253 -11.37 -25.24 16.12
N THR A 254 -10.42 -25.80 15.35
CA THR A 254 -9.05 -26.00 15.80
C THR A 254 -8.41 -24.69 16.25
N ASN A 255 -7.48 -24.74 17.20
CA ASN A 255 -6.74 -23.57 17.61
C ASN A 255 -5.97 -22.97 16.42
N PRO A 256 -6.14 -21.68 16.13
CA PRO A 256 -5.38 -21.03 15.09
C PRO A 256 -3.90 -21.02 15.44
N TRP A 257 -3.06 -20.95 14.43
CA TRP A 257 -1.62 -20.85 14.60
C TRP A 257 -1.22 -19.62 15.47
N ARG A 258 -0.14 -19.79 16.24
CA ARG A 258 0.49 -18.74 17.08
C ARG A 258 1.99 -18.69 16.78
N PRO A 259 2.62 -17.48 16.79
CA PRO A 259 4.06 -17.29 16.62
C PRO A 259 4.88 -17.84 17.81
#